data_183cf55a7a47b3e8eb45153f9002ecca
#
_entry.id   183cf55a7a47b3e8eb45153f9002ecca
#
_cell.length_a   1.000
_cell.length_b   1.000
_cell.length_c   1.000
_cell.angle_alpha   90.00
_cell.angle_beta   90.00
_cell.angle_gamma   90.00
#
_symmetry.space_group_name_H-M   'P 1'
#
loop_
_entity.id
_entity.type
_entity.pdbx_description
1 polymer ?
#
loop_
_entity_poly.entity_id
_entity_poly.type
_entity_poly.pdbx_seq_one_letter_code
_entity_poly.pdbx_strand_id
1 'polypeptide(L)'
;MNRVLEIDTQKRWVRVQAGVVKDQLNAALKPHGLFFAPELSTSNRATLGGMINTDASGQGSCTYGKTRNHVLELDFVLMGGERFLSAPLDDEALDARCSEPGRVGKVYRTARRIGEDKAELIAEKFPKLNRCLTGYDLAHLREEDGLSLIHI
;
A
#
# COMPACT_ATOMS: atom_id res chain seq x y z
N MET A 1 -2.21 7.58 17.40
CA MET A 1 -1.44 7.47 16.12
C MET A 1 -2.16 8.23 15.01
N ASN A 2 -2.21 9.59 15.11
CA ASN A 2 -2.97 10.45 14.19
C ASN A 2 -2.19 11.72 13.79
N ARG A 3 -0.86 11.62 13.67
CA ARG A 3 -0.02 12.77 13.31
C ARG A 3 0.43 12.68 11.86
N VAL A 4 0.40 13.83 11.16
CA VAL A 4 1.20 14.07 9.97
C VAL A 4 2.64 14.31 10.45
N LEU A 5 3.59 13.50 9.97
CA LEU A 5 4.97 13.51 10.46
C LEU A 5 5.87 14.38 9.60
N GLU A 6 5.68 14.33 8.29
CA GLU A 6 6.52 15.02 7.32
C GLU A 6 5.75 15.28 6.02
N ILE A 7 5.99 16.42 5.39
CA ILE A 7 5.45 16.78 4.06
C ILE A 7 6.63 17.24 3.21
N ASP A 8 6.91 16.53 2.13
CA ASP A 8 7.86 16.96 1.10
C ASP A 8 7.08 17.50 -0.10
N THR A 9 7.05 18.83 -0.21
CA THR A 9 6.31 19.52 -1.27
C THR A 9 6.99 19.44 -2.63
N GLN A 10 8.31 19.25 -2.67
CA GLN A 10 9.06 19.12 -3.92
C GLN A 10 8.85 17.75 -4.55
N LYS A 11 8.98 16.70 -3.75
CA LYS A 11 8.77 15.32 -4.18
C LYS A 11 7.31 14.89 -4.13
N ARG A 12 6.43 15.72 -3.55
CA ARG A 12 4.98 15.51 -3.45
C ARG A 12 4.61 14.22 -2.70
N TRP A 13 5.28 13.93 -1.59
CA TRP A 13 4.90 12.85 -0.70
C TRP A 13 4.68 13.35 0.73
N VAL A 14 3.99 12.56 1.52
CA VAL A 14 3.71 12.83 2.93
C VAL A 14 3.88 11.55 3.75
N ARG A 15 4.50 11.67 4.93
CA ARG A 15 4.59 10.59 5.92
C ARG A 15 3.59 10.84 7.03
N VAL A 16 2.70 9.88 7.24
CA VAL A 16 1.61 9.98 8.21
C VAL A 16 1.52 8.73 9.07
N GLN A 17 0.96 8.87 10.26
CA GLN A 17 0.55 7.73 11.07
C GLN A 17 -0.80 7.17 10.58
N ALA A 18 -1.00 5.88 10.73
CA ALA A 18 -2.15 5.14 10.20
C ALA A 18 -3.53 5.66 10.65
N GLY A 19 -3.60 6.31 11.82
CA GLY A 19 -4.83 6.89 12.38
C GLY A 19 -5.15 8.32 11.91
N VAL A 20 -4.37 8.91 11.01
CA VAL A 20 -4.72 10.20 10.40
C VAL A 20 -5.97 10.03 9.55
N VAL A 21 -6.97 10.90 9.75
CA VAL A 21 -8.20 10.92 8.95
C VAL A 21 -7.94 11.65 7.63
N LYS A 22 -8.54 11.18 6.55
CA LYS A 22 -8.34 11.73 5.19
C LYS A 22 -8.53 13.25 5.14
N ASP A 23 -9.62 13.77 5.73
CA ASP A 23 -9.88 15.22 5.71
C ASP A 23 -8.85 16.00 6.52
N GLN A 24 -8.32 15.44 7.62
CA GLN A 24 -7.21 16.04 8.37
C GLN A 24 -5.93 16.10 7.53
N LEU A 25 -5.64 15.04 6.77
CA LEU A 25 -4.52 15.04 5.84
C LEU A 25 -4.70 16.13 4.78
N ASN A 26 -5.86 16.21 4.14
CA ASN A 26 -6.14 17.20 3.11
C ASN A 26 -6.12 18.64 3.66
N ALA A 27 -6.55 18.85 4.90
CA ALA A 27 -6.41 20.14 5.56
C ALA A 27 -4.93 20.53 5.75
N ALA A 28 -4.05 19.58 6.10
CA ALA A 28 -2.62 19.80 6.23
C ALA A 28 -1.92 20.02 4.87
N LEU A 29 -2.39 19.41 3.81
CA LEU A 29 -1.80 19.52 2.45
C LEU A 29 -2.27 20.78 1.71
N LYS A 30 -3.45 21.30 2.02
CA LYS A 30 -4.07 22.45 1.34
C LYS A 30 -3.19 23.71 1.25
N PRO A 31 -2.45 24.13 2.32
CA PRO A 31 -1.56 25.27 2.23
C PRO A 31 -0.43 25.12 1.20
N HIS A 32 -0.12 23.91 0.82
CA HIS A 32 0.92 23.56 -0.16
C HIS A 32 0.37 23.34 -1.58
N GLY A 33 -0.94 23.55 -1.80
CA GLY A 33 -1.60 23.29 -3.09
C GLY A 33 -1.68 21.79 -3.44
N LEU A 34 -1.58 20.92 -2.43
CA LEU A 34 -1.60 19.47 -2.58
C LEU A 34 -2.87 18.88 -1.95
N PHE A 35 -3.23 17.69 -2.38
CA PHE A 35 -4.30 16.89 -1.76
C PHE A 35 -4.08 15.40 -1.99
N PHE A 36 -4.60 14.60 -1.08
CA PHE A 36 -4.68 13.15 -1.21
C PHE A 36 -5.96 12.79 -1.96
N ALA A 37 -5.80 12.28 -3.17
CA ALA A 37 -6.85 12.23 -4.18
C ALA A 37 -7.95 11.17 -3.98
N PRO A 38 -7.71 9.96 -3.41
CA PRO A 38 -8.77 8.97 -3.27
C PRO A 38 -9.97 9.52 -2.50
N GLU A 39 -11.14 9.53 -3.12
CA GLU A 39 -12.36 10.05 -2.51
C GLU A 39 -13.24 8.96 -1.91
N LEU A 40 -13.87 9.28 -0.78
CA LEU A 40 -14.86 8.43 -0.12
C LEU A 40 -15.95 9.30 0.51
N SER A 41 -17.16 8.78 0.59
CA SER A 41 -18.26 9.42 1.32
C SER A 41 -17.99 9.56 2.83
N THR A 42 -17.03 8.81 3.36
CA THR A 42 -16.65 8.79 4.77
C THR A 42 -15.33 9.52 5.04
N SER A 43 -14.89 10.42 4.17
CA SER A 43 -13.59 11.11 4.24
C SER A 43 -13.31 11.79 5.59
N ASN A 44 -14.37 12.26 6.26
CA ASN A 44 -14.31 12.92 7.56
C ASN A 44 -14.01 11.98 8.74
N ARG A 45 -13.98 10.66 8.54
CA ARG A 45 -13.71 9.64 9.57
C ARG A 45 -12.87 8.45 9.07
N ALA A 46 -12.65 8.33 7.76
CA ALA A 46 -11.81 7.29 7.21
C ALA A 46 -10.34 7.57 7.54
N THR A 47 -9.72 6.67 8.30
CA THR A 47 -8.30 6.73 8.61
C THR A 47 -7.46 6.18 7.46
N LEU A 48 -6.24 6.69 7.28
CA LEU A 48 -5.35 6.25 6.19
C LEU A 48 -5.05 4.74 6.27
N GLY A 49 -4.81 4.21 7.47
CA GLY A 49 -4.63 2.77 7.66
C GLY A 49 -5.85 1.95 7.28
N GLY A 50 -7.06 2.43 7.59
CA GLY A 50 -8.31 1.80 7.17
C GLY A 50 -8.49 1.84 5.65
N MET A 51 -8.14 2.97 5.01
CA MET A 51 -8.19 3.12 3.56
C MET A 51 -7.24 2.17 2.84
N ILE A 52 -6.03 2.01 3.38
CA ILE A 52 -5.01 1.09 2.83
C ILE A 52 -5.50 -0.37 2.95
N ASN A 53 -5.99 -0.78 4.12
CA ASN A 53 -6.46 -2.15 4.35
C ASN A 53 -7.62 -2.58 3.45
N THR A 54 -8.39 -1.63 2.94
CA THR A 54 -9.56 -1.91 2.08
C THR A 54 -9.34 -1.48 0.62
N ASP A 55 -8.14 -1.03 0.29
CA ASP A 55 -7.86 -0.37 -0.99
C ASP A 55 -8.98 0.61 -1.38
N ALA A 56 -9.30 1.50 -0.45
CA ALA A 56 -10.47 2.36 -0.53
C ALA A 56 -10.45 3.21 -1.80
N SER A 57 -11.59 3.26 -2.45
CA SER A 57 -11.80 4.04 -3.67
C SER A 57 -13.21 4.60 -3.71
N GLY A 58 -13.40 5.69 -4.42
CA GLY A 58 -14.67 6.36 -4.56
C GLY A 58 -14.88 6.94 -5.94
N GLN A 59 -15.66 8.00 -5.99
CA GLN A 59 -16.17 8.58 -7.24
C GLN A 59 -15.07 9.04 -8.20
N GLY A 60 -13.95 9.54 -7.67
CA GLY A 60 -12.79 9.98 -8.45
C GLY A 60 -11.83 8.87 -8.89
N SER A 61 -12.10 7.59 -8.60
CA SER A 61 -11.15 6.50 -8.82
C SER A 61 -10.80 6.24 -10.30
N CYS A 62 -11.69 6.61 -11.22
CA CYS A 62 -11.40 6.53 -12.65
C CYS A 62 -10.34 7.54 -13.10
N THR A 63 -10.24 8.67 -12.41
CA THR A 63 -9.25 9.74 -12.72
C THR A 63 -8.00 9.62 -11.88
N TYR A 64 -8.15 9.35 -10.59
CA TYR A 64 -7.07 9.43 -9.61
C TYR A 64 -6.60 8.06 -9.11
N GLY A 65 -7.22 6.97 -9.53
CA GLY A 65 -6.92 5.65 -9.03
C GLY A 65 -7.49 5.39 -7.63
N LYS A 66 -6.98 4.36 -6.99
CA LYS A 66 -7.36 3.91 -5.66
C LYS A 66 -6.30 4.30 -4.62
N THR A 67 -6.56 3.97 -3.35
CA THR A 67 -5.62 4.24 -2.25
C THR A 67 -4.24 3.63 -2.52
N ARG A 68 -4.14 2.39 -2.99
CA ARG A 68 -2.87 1.71 -3.28
C ARG A 68 -1.98 2.47 -4.27
N ASN A 69 -2.57 3.15 -5.26
CA ASN A 69 -1.82 3.90 -6.26
C ASN A 69 -1.12 5.15 -5.69
N HIS A 70 -1.39 5.49 -4.44
CA HIS A 70 -0.83 6.64 -3.74
C HIS A 70 0.04 6.24 -2.54
N VAL A 71 0.27 4.95 -2.33
CA VAL A 71 1.11 4.47 -1.23
C VAL A 71 2.48 4.09 -1.77
N LEU A 72 3.52 4.75 -1.26
CA LEU A 72 4.91 4.51 -1.65
C LEU A 72 5.58 3.50 -0.74
N GLU A 73 5.31 3.57 0.56
CA GLU A 73 5.93 2.74 1.60
C GLU A 73 4.95 2.49 2.74
N LEU A 74 5.09 1.36 3.39
CA LEU A 74 4.35 1.02 4.60
C LEU A 74 5.29 0.54 5.70
N ASP A 75 5.09 1.10 6.89
CA ASP A 75 5.79 0.69 8.10
C ASP A 75 4.88 -0.28 8.86
N PHE A 76 5.23 -1.56 8.83
CA PHE A 76 4.46 -2.65 9.41
C PHE A 76 4.97 -3.05 10.78
N VAL A 77 4.03 -3.45 11.64
CA VAL A 77 4.31 -4.18 12.87
C VAL A 77 3.60 -5.52 12.79
N LEU A 78 4.37 -6.60 12.75
CA LEU A 78 3.84 -7.96 12.73
C LEU A 78 3.37 -8.39 14.12
N MET A 79 2.53 -9.43 14.17
CA MET A 79 2.22 -10.12 15.41
C MET A 79 3.52 -10.61 16.06
N GLY A 80 3.76 -10.15 17.30
CA GLY A 80 5.01 -10.38 18.01
C GLY A 80 5.93 -9.16 18.10
N GLY A 81 5.54 -8.02 17.49
CA GLY A 81 6.22 -6.74 17.64
C GLY A 81 7.37 -6.48 16.66
N GLU A 82 7.65 -7.42 15.78
CA GLU A 82 8.68 -7.26 14.74
C GLU A 82 8.22 -6.20 13.72
N ARG A 83 9.08 -5.20 13.50
CA ARG A 83 8.77 -4.03 12.64
C ARG A 83 9.63 -4.06 11.39
N PHE A 84 9.06 -3.73 10.25
CA PHE A 84 9.78 -3.53 9.01
C PHE A 84 9.12 -2.52 8.09
N LEU A 85 9.93 -1.88 7.26
CA LEU A 85 9.48 -1.01 6.18
C LEU A 85 9.29 -1.85 4.92
N SER A 86 8.12 -1.76 4.30
CA SER A 86 7.83 -2.36 3.00
C SER A 86 7.79 -1.27 1.92
N ALA A 87 8.55 -1.49 0.88
CA ALA A 87 8.55 -0.73 -0.37
C ALA A 87 8.62 -1.74 -1.53
N PRO A 88 8.39 -1.33 -2.78
CA PRO A 88 8.70 -2.18 -3.94
C PRO A 88 10.19 -2.60 -3.91
N LEU A 89 10.46 -3.86 -4.21
CA LEU A 89 11.80 -4.44 -4.16
C LEU A 89 12.15 -5.01 -5.54
N ASP A 90 13.29 -4.60 -6.07
CA ASP A 90 13.91 -5.30 -7.19
C ASP A 90 14.35 -6.73 -6.78
N ASP A 91 14.81 -7.51 -7.74
CA ASP A 91 15.16 -8.92 -7.48
C ASP A 91 16.33 -9.07 -6.51
N GLU A 92 17.33 -8.17 -6.52
CA GLU A 92 18.47 -8.21 -5.60
C GLU A 92 18.05 -7.89 -4.17
N ALA A 93 17.28 -6.84 -3.97
CA ALA A 93 16.73 -6.46 -2.67
C ALA A 93 15.76 -7.53 -2.14
N LEU A 94 14.97 -8.15 -3.02
CA LEU A 94 14.09 -9.26 -2.68
C LEU A 94 14.88 -10.49 -2.20
N ASP A 95 15.97 -10.85 -2.88
CA ASP A 95 16.85 -11.95 -2.47
C ASP A 95 17.46 -11.69 -1.08
N ALA A 96 17.89 -10.46 -0.84
CA ALA A 96 18.39 -10.04 0.47
C ALA A 96 17.31 -10.21 1.56
N ARG A 97 16.08 -9.72 1.32
CA ARG A 97 14.95 -9.89 2.25
C ARG A 97 14.56 -11.35 2.46
N CYS A 98 14.55 -12.15 1.41
CA CYS A 98 14.28 -13.58 1.52
C CYS A 98 15.34 -14.33 2.34
N SER A 99 16.57 -13.84 2.38
CA SER A 99 17.67 -14.44 3.16
C SER A 99 17.64 -14.07 4.65
N GLU A 100 16.84 -13.04 5.03
CA GLU A 100 16.72 -12.64 6.42
C GLU A 100 16.11 -13.77 7.29
N PRO A 101 16.65 -14.00 8.50
CA PRO A 101 16.01 -14.88 9.47
C PRO A 101 14.73 -14.25 10.01
N GLY A 102 13.90 -15.06 10.70
CA GLY A 102 12.70 -14.56 11.38
C GLY A 102 11.48 -14.42 10.51
N ARG A 103 10.51 -13.65 10.99
CA ARG A 103 9.17 -13.55 10.38
C ARG A 103 9.17 -12.70 9.13
N VAL A 104 9.95 -11.63 9.10
CA VAL A 104 10.03 -10.73 7.93
C VAL A 104 10.52 -11.52 6.72
N GLY A 105 11.65 -12.20 6.82
CA GLY A 105 12.14 -13.05 5.74
C GLY A 105 11.16 -14.15 5.34
N LYS A 106 10.43 -14.74 6.33
CA LYS A 106 9.38 -15.72 6.03
C LYS A 106 8.23 -15.12 5.22
N VAL A 107 7.81 -13.89 5.50
CA VAL A 107 6.77 -13.19 4.74
C VAL A 107 7.20 -13.03 3.29
N TYR A 108 8.40 -12.49 3.03
CA TYR A 108 8.92 -12.29 1.68
C TYR A 108 9.10 -13.61 0.93
N ARG A 109 9.70 -14.63 1.54
CA ARG A 109 9.81 -15.99 0.94
C ARG A 109 8.45 -16.57 0.59
N THR A 110 7.43 -16.38 1.44
CA THR A 110 6.09 -16.91 1.19
C THR A 110 5.41 -16.15 0.05
N ALA A 111 5.49 -14.82 0.04
CA ALA A 111 4.93 -13.98 -1.02
C ALA A 111 5.58 -14.31 -2.38
N ARG A 112 6.91 -14.37 -2.44
CA ARG A 112 7.66 -14.75 -3.64
C ARG A 112 7.20 -16.12 -4.17
N ARG A 113 7.19 -17.14 -3.31
CA ARG A 113 6.76 -18.48 -3.69
C ARG A 113 5.33 -18.50 -4.24
N ILE A 114 4.40 -17.79 -3.61
CA ILE A 114 3.02 -17.70 -4.11
C ILE A 114 3.00 -17.03 -5.49
N GLY A 115 3.71 -15.95 -5.67
CA GLY A 115 3.79 -15.23 -6.94
C GLY A 115 4.40 -16.07 -8.07
N GLU A 116 5.39 -16.90 -7.75
CA GLU A 116 6.03 -17.80 -8.73
C GLU A 116 5.19 -19.05 -8.99
N ASP A 117 4.85 -19.82 -7.94
CA ASP A 117 4.16 -21.11 -8.06
C ASP A 117 2.71 -20.98 -8.57
N LYS A 118 2.08 -19.83 -8.39
CA LYS A 118 0.67 -19.60 -8.70
C LYS A 118 0.44 -18.52 -9.76
N ALA A 119 1.48 -18.06 -10.45
CA ALA A 119 1.39 -16.99 -11.44
C ALA A 119 0.28 -17.22 -12.48
N GLU A 120 0.24 -18.40 -13.09
CA GLU A 120 -0.79 -18.74 -14.09
C GLU A 120 -2.20 -18.75 -13.50
N LEU A 121 -2.36 -19.34 -12.31
CA LEU A 121 -3.65 -19.41 -11.63
C LEU A 121 -4.14 -18.02 -11.21
N ILE A 122 -3.24 -17.15 -10.74
CA ILE A 122 -3.55 -15.76 -10.40
C ILE A 122 -4.02 -15.03 -11.67
N ALA A 123 -3.27 -15.14 -12.76
CA ALA A 123 -3.62 -14.49 -14.02
C ALA A 123 -4.97 -14.98 -14.60
N GLU A 124 -5.31 -16.26 -14.40
CA GLU A 124 -6.58 -16.85 -14.84
C GLU A 124 -7.77 -16.41 -13.96
N LYS A 125 -7.61 -16.45 -12.64
CA LYS A 125 -8.74 -16.34 -11.70
C LYS A 125 -9.00 -14.92 -11.21
N PHE A 126 -7.99 -14.05 -11.17
CA PHE A 126 -8.21 -12.69 -10.72
C PHE A 126 -8.91 -11.88 -11.82
N PRO A 127 -10.02 -11.20 -11.48
CA PRO A 127 -10.74 -10.37 -12.45
C PRO A 127 -9.87 -9.21 -12.94
N LYS A 128 -9.83 -9.00 -14.25
CA LYS A 128 -9.16 -7.83 -14.86
C LYS A 128 -10.06 -6.59 -14.77
N LEU A 129 -10.38 -6.19 -13.55
CA LEU A 129 -11.26 -5.06 -13.24
C LEU A 129 -10.51 -4.03 -12.40
N ASN A 130 -10.69 -2.76 -12.71
CA ASN A 130 -10.10 -1.64 -11.94
C ASN A 130 -10.60 -1.59 -10.48
N ARG A 131 -11.75 -2.18 -10.18
CA ARG A 131 -12.33 -2.29 -8.84
C ARG A 131 -12.66 -3.74 -8.56
N CYS A 132 -11.78 -4.41 -7.88
CA CYS A 132 -11.97 -5.76 -7.39
C CYS A 132 -11.40 -5.87 -5.98
N LEU A 133 -12.19 -6.39 -5.05
CA LEU A 133 -11.77 -6.72 -3.69
C LEU A 133 -12.14 -8.17 -3.45
N THR A 134 -11.15 -9.06 -3.46
CA THR A 134 -11.31 -10.50 -3.30
C THR A 134 -10.46 -11.08 -2.18
N GLY A 135 -10.19 -10.30 -1.14
CA GLY A 135 -9.24 -10.63 -0.10
C GLY A 135 -7.85 -10.07 -0.45
N TYR A 136 -6.80 -10.86 -0.30
CA TYR A 136 -5.46 -10.43 -0.71
C TYR A 136 -5.39 -10.26 -2.23
N ASP A 137 -4.97 -9.09 -2.69
CA ASP A 137 -4.85 -8.76 -4.10
C ASP A 137 -3.53 -9.30 -4.69
N LEU A 138 -3.49 -10.61 -4.91
CA LEU A 138 -2.32 -11.28 -5.42
C LEU A 138 -1.98 -10.90 -6.87
N ALA A 139 -2.92 -10.32 -7.61
CA ALA A 139 -2.67 -9.83 -8.96
C ALA A 139 -1.66 -8.66 -9.00
N HIS A 140 -1.54 -7.93 -7.89
CA HIS A 140 -0.63 -6.79 -7.73
C HIS A 140 0.56 -7.10 -6.80
N LEU A 141 0.85 -8.39 -6.59
CA LEU A 141 2.01 -8.80 -5.79
C LEU A 141 3.33 -8.47 -6.49
N ARG A 142 3.34 -8.49 -7.82
CA ARG A 142 4.49 -8.10 -8.65
C ARG A 142 4.05 -7.06 -9.66
N GLU A 143 4.68 -5.91 -9.62
CA GLU A 143 4.48 -4.77 -10.51
C GLU A 143 5.75 -4.52 -11.33
N GLU A 144 5.77 -3.51 -12.19
CA GLU A 144 6.91 -3.18 -13.03
C GLU A 144 8.20 -2.88 -12.23
N ASP A 145 8.06 -2.30 -11.05
CA ASP A 145 9.14 -1.92 -10.13
C ASP A 145 9.54 -3.04 -9.14
N GLY A 146 8.98 -4.24 -9.28
CA GLY A 146 9.33 -5.42 -8.51
C GLY A 146 8.22 -6.00 -7.63
N LEU A 147 8.61 -6.81 -6.61
CA LEU A 147 7.67 -7.39 -5.67
C LEU A 147 7.31 -6.38 -4.58
N SER A 148 6.01 -6.18 -4.39
CA SER A 148 5.48 -5.24 -3.40
C SER A 148 4.47 -5.91 -2.47
N LEU A 149 4.69 -5.78 -1.15
CA LEU A 149 3.71 -6.17 -0.14
C LEU A 149 2.69 -5.05 0.15
N ILE A 150 2.84 -3.88 -0.49
CA ILE A 150 1.94 -2.75 -0.33
C ILE A 150 0.62 -3.04 -1.05
N HIS A 151 0.70 -3.57 -2.27
CA HIS A 151 -0.43 -3.70 -3.18
C HIS A 151 -1.29 -4.94 -2.92
N ILE A 152 -0.79 -5.88 -2.17
CA ILE A 152 -1.52 -7.10 -1.83
C ILE A 152 -2.45 -6.94 -0.63
#